data_90e0914c52ceba781f968efb78cf92ab
#
_entry.id   90e0914c52ceba781f968efb78cf92ab
#
_cell.length_a   1.000
_cell.length_b   1.000
_cell.length_c   1.000
_cell.angle_alpha   90.00
_cell.angle_beta   90.00
_cell.angle_gamma   90.00
#
_symmetry.space_group_name_H-M   'P 1'
#
loop_
_entity.id
_entity.type
_entity.pdbx_description
1 polymer ?
#
loop_
_entity_poly.entity_id
_entity_poly.type
_entity_poly.pdbx_seq_one_letter_code
_entity_poly.pdbx_strand_id
1 'polypeptide(L)'
;PTDYPFTPPKVTYMTNDGMTRFNPNLYKCGKVCVSILNTWSGEKWSSCQTINSILLTLCSLLNEAPLENEPGQTKYSKDFISYQKSIEFKNIDFSICDMLLKYTIPQQFQMFYPIMKEYFINNYDKLLTYVQSKSNEISTQHVGIYSMTTNINYSNLENKLIKTKTFIESEK
;
A
#
# COMPACT_ATOMS: atom_id res chain seq x y z
N PRO A 1 3.25 -23.92 5.19
CA PRO A 1 4.20 -25.03 5.40
C PRO A 1 3.47 -26.25 5.97
N THR A 2 4.01 -27.45 5.72
CA THR A 2 3.46 -28.71 6.24
C THR A 2 3.60 -28.86 7.76
N ASP A 3 4.47 -28.09 8.34
CA ASP A 3 4.82 -28.06 9.77
C ASP A 3 4.21 -26.85 10.51
N TYR A 4 3.22 -26.18 9.93
CA TYR A 4 2.39 -25.21 10.65
C TYR A 4 1.62 -25.92 11.76
N PRO A 5 1.54 -25.38 13.01
CA PRO A 5 1.95 -24.03 13.43
C PRO A 5 3.37 -23.91 14.00
N PHE A 6 4.23 -24.91 13.85
CA PHE A 6 5.59 -24.87 14.43
C PHE A 6 6.52 -23.94 13.63
N THR A 7 6.24 -23.73 12.35
CA THR A 7 6.89 -22.71 11.54
C THR A 7 5.87 -21.69 11.01
N PRO A 8 6.29 -20.42 10.77
CA PRO A 8 5.37 -19.40 10.29
C PRO A 8 4.85 -19.73 8.88
N PRO A 9 3.64 -19.27 8.54
CA PRO A 9 3.17 -19.37 7.16
C PRO A 9 4.02 -18.50 6.23
N LYS A 10 4.07 -18.88 4.95
CA LYS A 10 4.66 -18.05 3.93
C LYS A 10 3.67 -16.95 3.53
N VAL A 11 4.10 -15.69 3.68
CA VAL A 11 3.29 -14.52 3.32
C VAL A 11 3.95 -13.80 2.14
N THR A 12 3.14 -13.43 1.16
CA THR A 12 3.58 -12.68 -0.02
C THR A 12 2.69 -11.45 -0.20
N TYR A 13 3.30 -10.28 -0.32
CA TYR A 13 2.63 -9.03 -0.66
C TYR A 13 2.40 -8.96 -2.17
N MET A 14 1.15 -8.98 -2.60
CA MET A 14 0.79 -9.07 -4.01
C MET A 14 0.15 -7.80 -4.58
N THR A 15 -0.38 -6.92 -3.73
CA THR A 15 -1.01 -5.67 -4.16
C THR A 15 0.03 -4.57 -4.36
N ASN A 16 0.92 -4.75 -5.34
CA ASN A 16 2.02 -3.83 -5.65
C ASN A 16 2.18 -3.64 -7.16
N ASP A 17 2.75 -2.50 -7.56
CA ASP A 17 3.03 -2.14 -8.96
C ASP A 17 4.43 -2.57 -9.43
N GLY A 18 5.17 -3.30 -8.61
CA GLY A 18 6.55 -3.72 -8.88
C GLY A 18 7.60 -2.59 -8.80
N MET A 19 7.17 -1.35 -8.64
CA MET A 19 8.05 -0.17 -8.64
C MET A 19 8.02 0.59 -7.31
N THR A 20 6.87 0.66 -6.66
CA THR A 20 6.68 1.42 -5.42
C THR A 20 6.96 0.55 -4.20
N ARG A 21 7.81 1.03 -3.30
CA ARG A 21 8.00 0.46 -1.97
C ARG A 21 6.96 1.09 -1.04
N PHE A 22 5.72 0.57 -1.04
CA PHE A 22 4.58 1.13 -0.30
C PHE A 22 4.81 1.18 1.22
N ASN A 23 5.63 0.28 1.72
CA ASN A 23 6.08 0.28 3.12
C ASN A 23 7.48 -0.33 3.20
N PRO A 24 8.35 0.10 4.13
CA PRO A 24 9.66 -0.51 4.34
C PRO A 24 9.64 -2.03 4.51
N ASN A 25 8.58 -2.55 5.13
CA ASN A 25 8.41 -3.97 5.37
C ASN A 25 7.81 -4.75 4.19
N LEU A 26 7.26 -4.03 3.18
CA LEU A 26 6.61 -4.61 2.00
C LEU A 26 7.47 -4.38 0.75
N TYR A 27 8.20 -5.39 0.32
CA TYR A 27 9.16 -5.27 -0.78
C TYR A 27 8.48 -5.31 -2.15
N LYS A 28 9.06 -4.61 -3.13
CA LYS A 28 8.58 -4.58 -4.52
C LYS A 28 8.46 -5.97 -5.15
N CYS A 29 9.28 -6.93 -4.72
CA CYS A 29 9.24 -8.32 -5.17
C CYS A 29 8.19 -9.19 -4.44
N GLY A 30 7.38 -8.58 -3.56
CA GLY A 30 6.37 -9.29 -2.79
C GLY A 30 6.84 -9.87 -1.45
N LYS A 31 8.14 -9.77 -1.12
CA LYS A 31 8.65 -10.23 0.18
C LYS A 31 8.08 -9.37 1.30
N VAL A 32 7.63 -10.02 2.38
CA VAL A 32 7.19 -9.37 3.61
C VAL A 32 8.25 -9.58 4.69
N CYS A 33 8.74 -8.49 5.29
CA CYS A 33 9.77 -8.51 6.32
C CYS A 33 9.18 -8.05 7.66
N VAL A 34 8.85 -9.02 8.52
CA VAL A 34 8.40 -8.80 9.90
C VAL A 34 8.96 -9.90 10.81
N SER A 35 9.21 -9.56 12.07
CA SER A 35 9.83 -10.49 13.03
C SER A 35 8.99 -11.75 13.25
N ILE A 36 7.67 -11.58 13.36
CA ILE A 36 6.70 -12.69 13.53
C ILE A 36 6.73 -13.72 12.38
N LEU A 37 7.24 -13.36 11.20
CA LEU A 37 7.45 -14.30 10.08
C LEU A 37 8.88 -14.85 10.02
N ASN A 38 9.72 -14.58 10.99
CA ASN A 38 11.16 -14.91 10.99
C ASN A 38 11.93 -14.26 9.84
N THR A 39 11.41 -13.20 9.22
CA THR A 39 12.02 -12.50 8.09
C THR A 39 12.68 -11.18 8.49
N TRP A 40 12.62 -10.82 9.77
CA TRP A 40 13.20 -9.62 10.36
C TRP A 40 13.74 -9.90 11.77
N SER A 41 14.55 -8.98 12.31
CA SER A 41 14.99 -9.03 13.72
C SER A 41 13.83 -8.72 14.68
N GLY A 42 13.86 -9.29 15.89
CA GLY A 42 12.85 -9.13 16.92
C GLY A 42 12.23 -10.46 17.35
N GLU A 43 11.07 -10.42 17.99
CA GLU A 43 10.35 -11.61 18.44
C GLU A 43 10.02 -12.54 17.29
N LYS A 44 10.39 -13.79 17.43
CA LYS A 44 10.22 -14.80 16.40
C LYS A 44 8.84 -15.45 16.48
N TRP A 45 8.48 -16.15 15.42
CA TRP A 45 7.29 -17.00 15.40
C TRP A 45 7.30 -18.00 16.55
N SER A 46 6.17 -18.15 17.18
CA SER A 46 5.88 -19.25 18.12
C SER A 46 4.58 -19.95 17.71
N SER A 47 4.44 -21.21 18.10
CA SER A 47 3.26 -22.03 17.76
C SER A 47 1.95 -21.52 18.37
N CYS A 48 2.01 -20.58 19.32
CA CYS A 48 0.85 -19.91 19.89
C CYS A 48 0.32 -18.77 19.01
N GLN A 49 1.08 -18.36 17.98
CA GLN A 49 0.68 -17.29 17.07
C GLN A 49 -0.23 -17.84 15.96
N THR A 50 -1.03 -16.95 15.39
CA THR A 50 -2.05 -17.29 14.40
C THR A 50 -1.91 -16.40 13.16
N ILE A 51 -2.63 -16.73 12.09
CA ILE A 51 -2.76 -15.85 10.91
C ILE A 51 -3.30 -14.48 11.33
N ASN A 52 -4.22 -14.42 12.30
CA ASN A 52 -4.75 -13.15 12.81
C ASN A 52 -3.65 -12.29 13.43
N SER A 53 -2.70 -12.88 14.18
CA SER A 53 -1.54 -12.15 14.73
C SER A 53 -0.71 -11.51 13.63
N ILE A 54 -0.52 -12.21 12.50
CA ILE A 54 0.21 -11.68 11.34
C ILE A 54 -0.56 -10.51 10.72
N LEU A 55 -1.88 -10.66 10.51
CA LEU A 55 -2.70 -9.60 9.92
C LEU A 55 -2.71 -8.35 10.78
N LEU A 56 -2.83 -8.48 12.10
CA LEU A 56 -2.75 -7.35 13.02
C LEU A 56 -1.37 -6.68 12.99
N THR A 57 -0.29 -7.46 12.93
CA THR A 57 1.07 -6.91 12.76
C THR A 57 1.19 -6.14 11.45
N LEU A 58 0.68 -6.67 10.34
CA LEU A 58 0.71 -5.97 9.05
C LEU A 58 -0.12 -4.68 9.10
N CYS A 59 -1.30 -4.69 9.72
CA CYS A 59 -2.12 -3.48 9.90
C CYS A 59 -1.37 -2.40 10.69
N SER A 60 -0.62 -2.78 11.74
CA SER A 60 0.14 -1.82 12.56
C SER A 60 1.29 -1.13 11.81
N LEU A 61 1.78 -1.74 10.72
CA LEU A 61 2.82 -1.14 9.85
C LEU A 61 2.25 -0.04 8.94
N LEU A 62 0.94 -0.06 8.67
CA LEU A 62 0.28 0.90 7.78
C LEU A 62 -0.11 2.15 8.58
N ASN A 63 0.88 2.96 8.91
CA ASN A 63 0.75 4.19 9.68
C ASN A 63 0.98 5.44 8.83
N GLU A 64 0.83 6.63 9.43
CA GLU A 64 0.96 7.92 8.75
C GLU A 64 2.40 8.29 8.39
N ALA A 65 3.40 7.65 9.01
CA ALA A 65 4.82 7.92 8.79
C ALA A 65 5.59 6.63 8.42
N PRO A 66 5.23 5.96 7.31
CA PRO A 66 5.71 4.60 7.04
C PRO A 66 7.23 4.49 6.92
N LEU A 67 7.96 5.55 6.54
CA LEU A 67 9.42 5.49 6.47
C LEU A 67 10.08 5.26 7.85
N GLU A 68 9.43 5.62 8.94
CA GLU A 68 9.93 5.38 10.29
C GLU A 68 9.96 3.89 10.67
N ASN A 69 9.30 3.02 9.88
CA ASN A 69 9.44 1.56 10.01
C ASN A 69 10.81 1.05 9.51
N GLU A 70 11.57 1.86 8.77
CA GLU A 70 12.93 1.52 8.34
C GLU A 70 13.93 1.87 9.45
N PRO A 71 14.77 0.93 9.91
CA PRO A 71 15.75 1.21 10.93
C PRO A 71 16.67 2.40 10.59
N GLY A 72 16.82 3.31 11.53
CA GLY A 72 17.65 4.50 11.36
C GLY A 72 16.97 5.64 10.58
N GLN A 73 15.73 5.46 10.14
CA GLN A 73 14.97 6.54 9.52
C GLN A 73 14.05 7.22 10.54
N THR A 74 13.89 8.53 10.39
CA THR A 74 13.03 9.38 11.22
C THR A 74 12.38 10.43 10.33
N LYS A 75 11.46 11.23 10.89
CA LYS A 75 10.86 12.40 10.19
C LYS A 75 11.88 13.44 9.71
N TYR A 76 13.11 13.41 10.21
CA TYR A 76 14.21 14.31 9.80
C TYR A 76 15.12 13.69 8.73
N SER A 77 14.87 12.45 8.32
CA SER A 77 15.65 11.78 7.30
C SER A 77 15.47 12.44 5.93
N LYS A 78 16.54 12.45 5.15
CA LYS A 78 16.61 13.09 3.82
C LYS A 78 15.44 12.70 2.89
N ASP A 79 15.08 11.44 2.91
CA ASP A 79 14.07 10.88 1.99
C ASP A 79 12.64 10.94 2.55
N PHE A 80 12.45 11.42 3.80
CA PHE A 80 11.15 11.34 4.48
C PHE A 80 10.04 12.03 3.70
N ILE A 81 10.21 13.30 3.34
CA ILE A 81 9.17 14.08 2.64
C ILE A 81 8.90 13.51 1.24
N SER A 82 9.95 13.17 0.49
CA SER A 82 9.80 12.60 -0.85
C SER A 82 9.10 11.23 -0.82
N TYR A 83 9.41 10.41 0.19
CA TYR A 83 8.75 9.14 0.40
C TYR A 83 7.28 9.33 0.77
N GLN A 84 6.99 10.20 1.75
CA GLN A 84 5.62 10.49 2.18
C GLN A 84 4.74 10.92 1.00
N LYS A 85 5.19 11.91 0.23
CA LYS A 85 4.47 12.39 -0.96
C LYS A 85 4.25 11.29 -2.00
N SER A 86 5.25 10.45 -2.22
CA SER A 86 5.16 9.33 -3.16
C SER A 86 4.10 8.32 -2.72
N ILE A 87 4.07 7.96 -1.43
CA ILE A 87 3.13 6.97 -0.91
C ILE A 87 1.71 7.52 -0.86
N GLU A 88 1.51 8.77 -0.44
CA GLU A 88 0.21 9.43 -0.48
C GLU A 88 -0.41 9.41 -1.88
N PHE A 89 0.37 9.80 -2.89
CA PHE A 89 -0.07 9.78 -4.28
C PHE A 89 -0.35 8.35 -4.76
N LYS A 90 0.58 7.43 -4.57
CA LYS A 90 0.50 6.05 -5.06
C LYS A 90 -0.58 5.22 -4.37
N ASN A 91 -0.94 5.52 -3.15
CA ASN A 91 -2.06 4.88 -2.48
C ASN A 91 -3.38 5.14 -3.23
N ILE A 92 -3.61 6.37 -3.70
CA ILE A 92 -4.83 6.68 -4.46
C ILE A 92 -4.69 6.20 -5.91
N ASP A 93 -3.57 6.51 -6.57
CA ASP A 93 -3.32 6.19 -7.97
C ASP A 93 -3.39 4.69 -8.24
N PHE A 94 -2.61 3.91 -7.48
CA PHE A 94 -2.48 2.46 -7.69
C PHE A 94 -3.39 1.65 -6.77
N SER A 95 -3.24 1.80 -5.45
CA SER A 95 -3.92 0.90 -4.50
C SER A 95 -5.43 1.08 -4.47
N ILE A 96 -5.95 2.23 -4.92
CA ILE A 96 -7.38 2.46 -5.07
C ILE A 96 -7.80 2.40 -6.53
N CYS A 97 -7.34 3.32 -7.38
CA CYS A 97 -7.88 3.46 -8.73
C CYS A 97 -7.54 2.27 -9.64
N ASP A 98 -6.26 1.85 -9.76
CA ASP A 98 -5.89 0.74 -10.64
C ASP A 98 -6.48 -0.59 -10.17
N MET A 99 -6.56 -0.79 -8.86
CA MET A 99 -7.19 -1.99 -8.31
C MET A 99 -8.69 -2.04 -8.64
N LEU A 100 -9.42 -0.93 -8.48
CA LEU A 100 -10.85 -0.86 -8.75
C LEU A 100 -11.18 -0.88 -10.24
N LEU A 101 -10.30 -0.37 -11.10
CA LEU A 101 -10.42 -0.51 -12.55
C LEU A 101 -10.07 -1.95 -13.04
N LYS A 102 -9.77 -2.87 -12.11
CA LYS A 102 -9.43 -4.28 -12.36
C LYS A 102 -8.19 -4.52 -13.21
N TYR A 103 -7.33 -3.51 -13.34
CA TYR A 103 -6.10 -3.69 -14.14
C TYR A 103 -5.08 -4.59 -13.47
N THR A 104 -5.14 -4.68 -12.14
CA THR A 104 -4.07 -5.29 -11.33
C THR A 104 -4.55 -6.23 -10.21
N ILE A 105 -5.85 -6.47 -10.05
CA ILE A 105 -6.35 -7.36 -8.99
C ILE A 105 -5.98 -8.82 -9.33
N PRO A 106 -5.15 -9.49 -8.53
CA PRO A 106 -4.90 -10.91 -8.70
C PRO A 106 -6.21 -11.71 -8.62
N GLN A 107 -6.34 -12.76 -9.44
CA GLN A 107 -7.57 -13.54 -9.54
C GLN A 107 -8.08 -14.05 -8.17
N GLN A 108 -7.17 -14.47 -7.30
CA GLN A 108 -7.51 -14.97 -5.96
C GLN A 108 -8.09 -13.89 -5.03
N PHE A 109 -7.97 -12.59 -5.36
CA PHE A 109 -8.50 -11.47 -4.57
C PHE A 109 -9.79 -10.87 -5.14
N GLN A 110 -10.28 -11.36 -6.26
CA GLN A 110 -11.50 -10.86 -6.88
C GLN A 110 -12.74 -10.99 -5.96
N MET A 111 -12.72 -11.95 -5.03
CA MET A 111 -13.78 -12.09 -4.02
C MET A 111 -13.91 -10.86 -3.08
N PHE A 112 -12.85 -10.06 -2.94
CA PHE A 112 -12.87 -8.84 -2.13
C PHE A 112 -13.34 -7.60 -2.91
N TYR A 113 -13.50 -7.71 -4.22
CA TYR A 113 -13.86 -6.57 -5.08
C TYR A 113 -15.16 -5.87 -4.67
N PRO A 114 -16.26 -6.57 -4.28
CA PRO A 114 -17.47 -5.90 -3.80
C PRO A 114 -17.22 -5.03 -2.57
N ILE A 115 -16.43 -5.51 -1.61
CA ILE A 115 -16.07 -4.78 -0.39
C ILE A 115 -15.20 -3.56 -0.74
N MET A 116 -14.27 -3.70 -1.68
CA MET A 116 -13.43 -2.60 -2.15
C MET A 116 -14.28 -1.50 -2.82
N LYS A 117 -15.27 -1.88 -3.64
CA LYS A 117 -16.21 -0.93 -4.26
C LYS A 117 -17.03 -0.18 -3.22
N GLU A 118 -17.60 -0.89 -2.27
CA GLU A 118 -18.39 -0.28 -1.20
C GLU A 118 -17.56 0.73 -0.39
N TYR A 119 -16.36 0.34 0.00
CA TYR A 119 -15.44 1.24 0.72
C TYR A 119 -15.09 2.48 -0.10
N PHE A 120 -14.81 2.31 -1.38
CA PHE A 120 -14.51 3.42 -2.28
C PHE A 120 -15.68 4.39 -2.41
N ILE A 121 -16.90 3.89 -2.66
CA ILE A 121 -18.10 4.72 -2.78
C ILE A 121 -18.34 5.52 -1.50
N ASN A 122 -18.22 4.88 -0.34
CA ASN A 122 -18.45 5.52 0.96
C ASN A 122 -17.37 6.58 1.31
N ASN A 123 -16.21 6.54 0.68
CA ASN A 123 -15.12 7.48 0.94
C ASN A 123 -14.80 8.39 -0.26
N TYR A 124 -15.54 8.28 -1.37
CA TYR A 124 -15.24 8.99 -2.61
C TYR A 124 -15.13 10.51 -2.43
N ASP A 125 -16.08 11.13 -1.76
CA ASP A 125 -16.09 12.58 -1.59
C ASP A 125 -14.91 13.09 -0.76
N LYS A 126 -14.46 12.32 0.23
CA LYS A 126 -13.24 12.61 1.01
C LYS A 126 -11.99 12.51 0.13
N LEU A 127 -11.89 11.47 -0.67
CA LEU A 127 -10.78 11.27 -1.60
C LEU A 127 -10.75 12.39 -2.65
N LEU A 128 -11.89 12.73 -3.22
CA LEU A 128 -12.00 13.79 -4.22
C LEU A 128 -11.59 15.15 -3.63
N THR A 129 -12.12 15.51 -2.47
CA THR A 129 -11.76 16.75 -1.78
C THR A 129 -10.25 16.81 -1.50
N TYR A 130 -9.66 15.71 -1.04
CA TYR A 130 -8.22 15.63 -0.80
C TYR A 130 -7.41 15.83 -2.10
N VAL A 131 -7.76 15.14 -3.17
CA VAL A 131 -7.08 15.24 -4.47
C VAL A 131 -7.21 16.65 -5.03
N GLN A 132 -8.39 17.26 -4.95
CA GLN A 132 -8.64 18.63 -5.41
C GLN A 132 -7.85 19.67 -4.62
N SER A 133 -7.68 19.48 -3.32
CA SER A 133 -6.86 20.38 -2.50
C SER A 133 -5.39 20.43 -2.93
N LYS A 134 -4.93 19.43 -3.69
CA LYS A 134 -3.57 19.31 -4.22
C LYS A 134 -3.50 19.43 -5.76
N SER A 135 -4.56 19.86 -6.43
CA SER A 135 -4.70 19.86 -7.91
C SER A 135 -3.55 20.54 -8.67
N ASN A 136 -2.91 21.55 -8.06
CA ASN A 136 -1.78 22.27 -8.65
C ASN A 136 -0.42 21.59 -8.38
N GLU A 137 -0.37 20.49 -7.62
CA GLU A 137 0.89 19.83 -7.30
C GLU A 137 1.31 18.91 -8.46
N ILE A 138 2.35 19.36 -9.18
CA ILE A 138 3.06 18.57 -10.19
C ILE A 138 4.52 18.53 -9.78
N SER A 139 5.04 17.33 -9.51
CA SER A 139 6.42 17.17 -9.05
C SER A 139 6.95 15.76 -9.35
N THR A 140 8.27 15.63 -9.37
CA THR A 140 8.94 14.33 -9.40
C THR A 140 9.64 14.12 -8.07
N GLN A 141 9.29 13.06 -7.37
CA GLN A 141 9.89 12.68 -6.10
C GLN A 141 10.92 11.58 -6.31
N HIS A 142 12.11 11.78 -5.77
CA HIS A 142 13.19 10.80 -5.76
C HIS A 142 13.44 10.33 -4.33
N VAL A 143 13.33 9.03 -4.12
CA VAL A 143 13.55 8.39 -2.82
C VAL A 143 14.78 7.50 -2.93
N GLY A 144 15.92 8.02 -2.50
CA GLY A 144 17.24 7.39 -2.70
C GLY A 144 17.36 6.03 -2.02
N ILE A 145 16.89 5.90 -0.79
CA ILE A 145 16.96 4.67 0.01
C ILE A 145 16.32 3.46 -0.68
N TYR A 146 15.31 3.67 -1.55
CA TYR A 146 14.63 2.59 -2.26
C TYR A 146 14.84 2.62 -3.77
N SER A 147 15.69 3.51 -4.28
CA SER A 147 15.85 3.76 -5.72
C SER A 147 14.50 3.88 -6.42
N MET A 148 13.65 4.74 -5.87
CA MET A 148 12.28 4.93 -6.32
C MET A 148 12.09 6.34 -6.86
N THR A 149 11.39 6.46 -7.99
CA THR A 149 10.99 7.75 -8.56
C THR A 149 9.49 7.74 -8.80
N THR A 150 8.81 8.78 -8.34
CA THR A 150 7.36 8.94 -8.50
C THR A 150 7.06 10.28 -9.18
N ASN A 151 6.40 10.23 -10.32
CA ASN A 151 5.87 11.42 -10.97
C ASN A 151 4.48 11.71 -10.41
N ILE A 152 4.35 12.78 -9.67
CA ILE A 152 3.12 13.24 -9.04
C ILE A 152 2.42 14.23 -9.97
N ASN A 153 1.13 14.01 -10.23
CA ASN A 153 0.26 14.94 -10.93
C ASN A 153 -1.18 14.74 -10.41
N TYR A 154 -1.57 15.57 -9.46
CA TYR A 154 -2.88 15.46 -8.83
C TYR A 154 -4.05 15.82 -9.75
N SER A 155 -3.86 16.66 -10.77
CA SER A 155 -4.90 16.92 -11.79
C SER A 155 -5.21 15.66 -12.62
N ASN A 156 -4.17 14.91 -13.01
CA ASN A 156 -4.38 13.62 -13.69
C ASN A 156 -5.00 12.58 -12.75
N LEU A 157 -4.63 12.60 -11.48
CA LEU A 157 -5.18 11.70 -10.46
C LEU A 157 -6.68 11.98 -10.22
N GLU A 158 -7.09 13.25 -10.21
CA GLU A 158 -8.50 13.64 -10.13
C GLU A 158 -9.32 13.03 -11.28
N ASN A 159 -8.84 13.19 -12.51
CA ASN A 159 -9.47 12.60 -13.68
C ASN A 159 -9.58 11.07 -13.58
N LYS A 160 -8.53 10.42 -13.08
CA LYS A 160 -8.51 8.97 -12.87
C LYS A 160 -9.50 8.55 -11.78
N LEU A 161 -9.61 9.31 -10.70
CA LEU A 161 -10.55 9.06 -9.61
C LEU A 161 -12.01 9.16 -10.09
N ILE A 162 -12.33 10.19 -10.88
CA ILE A 162 -13.65 10.37 -11.51
C ILE A 162 -13.96 9.20 -12.45
N LYS A 163 -13.00 8.83 -13.31
CA LYS A 163 -13.13 7.66 -14.20
C LYS A 163 -13.40 6.38 -13.42
N THR A 164 -12.72 6.19 -12.30
CA THR A 164 -12.91 5.02 -11.44
C THR A 164 -14.34 4.96 -10.90
N LYS A 165 -14.89 6.09 -10.44
CA LYS A 165 -16.28 6.17 -9.98
C LYS A 165 -17.26 5.81 -11.10
N THR A 166 -17.11 6.45 -12.28
CA THR A 166 -17.97 6.18 -13.43
C THR A 166 -17.95 4.71 -13.84
N PHE A 167 -16.75 4.09 -13.84
CA PHE A 167 -16.60 2.68 -14.14
C PHE A 167 -17.36 1.79 -13.14
N ILE A 168 -17.22 2.04 -11.85
CA ILE A 168 -17.91 1.28 -10.79
C ILE A 168 -19.43 1.43 -10.92
N GLU A 169 -19.93 2.63 -11.22
CA GLU A 169 -21.36 2.90 -11.40
C GLU A 169 -21.93 2.21 -12.65
N SER A 170 -21.13 1.99 -13.67
CA SER A 170 -21.53 1.28 -14.89
C SER A 170 -21.63 -0.25 -14.73
N GLU A 171 -21.07 -0.80 -13.66
CA GLU A 171 -21.10 -2.24 -13.35
C GLU A 171 -22.34 -2.68 -12.55
N LYS A 172 -23.38 -1.86 -12.52
CA LYS A 172 -24.64 -2.17 -11.82
C LYS A 172 -25.51 -3.14 -12.60
#